data_9297ddf655acb2e3d39d10865fcdd2c6
#
_entry.id   9297ddf655acb2e3d39d10865fcdd2c6
#
_cell.length_a   1.000
_cell.length_b   1.000
_cell.length_c   1.000
_cell.angle_alpha   90.00
_cell.angle_beta   90.00
_cell.angle_gamma   90.00
#
_symmetry.space_group_name_H-M   'P 1'
#
loop_
_entity.id
_entity.type
_entity.pdbx_description
1 polymer ?
#
loop_
_entity_poly.entity_id
_entity_poly.type
_entity_poly.pdbx_seq_one_letter_code
_entity_poly.pdbx_strand_id
1 'polypeptide(L)'
;MLMWFLPLFLLFLMIGLPVFFGLLAAPGLLLWLNGQERDIALLYRNVYNGIDSFPLMAIPFFMLAGELMNRGGITTRLVEFAQAIMGHLRGGLAHVNILSSMLFAGLSGSAVADTSALGSMLIPAMEKQGYSRRFAAAITAASSVIGPIIPPSGIMIIYAYVMGESVAALFLAGIVPGIMVGVGLMLMVKLMADKYDFPVASARYSWPERGRASLKAFFPLMTPVIILGGILGGVFTPTEAAAVAVGYAAFIGLFVLKSLHIHELPGVLMKAAMTSSVVLLLVGAAMAFKTVVSLSHAPETLAAYILSLSENPLILLFLINILLFLVGMFLDAGPAIIILGPILGPIFVSMGVDPVHFAIIMSVNLTVGLATPPMGLVLFVASSVSGERVENIARAIVPFLLVEIFVIFLITYIPAISMTIPRITGFVN
;
A
#
# COMPACT_ATOMS: atom_id res chain seq x y z
N MET A 1 8.38 -1.81 33.92
CA MET A 1 9.51 -2.28 33.09
C MET A 1 9.11 -2.61 31.67
N LEU A 2 8.02 -3.33 31.44
CA LEU A 2 7.55 -3.70 30.08
C LEU A 2 7.32 -2.50 29.13
N MET A 3 7.06 -1.28 29.63
CA MET A 3 6.93 -0.06 28.80
C MET A 3 8.22 0.32 28.04
N TRP A 4 9.37 -0.23 28.42
CA TRP A 4 10.64 0.02 27.73
C TRP A 4 10.79 -0.76 26.42
N PHE A 5 9.80 -1.60 26.04
CA PHE A 5 9.88 -2.40 24.82
C PHE A 5 9.96 -1.53 23.55
N LEU A 6 9.22 -0.41 23.50
CA LEU A 6 9.23 0.47 22.35
C LEU A 6 10.56 1.22 22.18
N PRO A 7 11.12 1.90 23.23
CA PRO A 7 12.45 2.47 23.16
C PRO A 7 13.53 1.45 22.80
N LEU A 8 13.47 0.24 23.37
CA LEU A 8 14.44 -0.82 23.07
C LEU A 8 14.32 -1.33 21.64
N PHE A 9 13.09 -1.49 21.16
CA PHE A 9 12.82 -1.86 19.75
C PHE A 9 13.39 -0.80 18.81
N LEU A 10 13.14 0.49 19.07
CA LEU A 10 13.69 1.58 18.26
C LEU A 10 15.23 1.61 18.30
N LEU A 11 15.83 1.35 19.46
CA LEU A 11 17.27 1.20 19.58
C LEU A 11 17.79 0.07 18.68
N PHE A 12 17.14 -1.09 18.69
CA PHE A 12 17.52 -2.22 17.82
C PHE A 12 17.42 -1.88 16.34
N LEU A 13 16.40 -1.13 15.93
CA LEU A 13 16.29 -0.64 14.56
C LEU A 13 17.43 0.33 14.20
N MET A 14 17.78 1.24 15.12
CA MET A 14 18.87 2.20 14.89
C MET A 14 20.25 1.54 14.73
N ILE A 15 20.49 0.42 15.40
CA ILE A 15 21.72 -0.36 15.21
C ILE A 15 21.67 -1.31 14.00
N GLY A 16 20.58 -1.26 13.21
CA GLY A 16 20.46 -2.02 11.96
C GLY A 16 19.89 -3.44 12.12
N LEU A 17 19.30 -3.78 13.28
CA LEU A 17 18.65 -5.09 13.45
C LEU A 17 17.38 -5.16 12.56
N PRO A 18 17.19 -6.22 11.74
CA PRO A 18 15.96 -6.35 10.96
C PRO A 18 14.72 -6.34 11.83
N VAL A 19 13.64 -5.71 11.34
CA VAL A 19 12.39 -5.46 12.09
C VAL A 19 11.85 -6.73 12.76
N PHE A 20 11.86 -7.87 12.05
CA PHE A 20 11.42 -9.16 12.60
C PHE A 20 12.14 -9.52 13.90
N PHE A 21 13.47 -9.43 13.90
CA PHE A 21 14.26 -9.74 15.10
C PHE A 21 14.05 -8.71 16.21
N GLY A 22 13.91 -7.43 15.84
CA GLY A 22 13.62 -6.35 16.80
C GLY A 22 12.30 -6.57 17.54
N LEU A 23 11.24 -6.98 16.82
CA LEU A 23 9.92 -7.28 17.37
C LEU A 23 9.92 -8.46 18.37
N LEU A 24 10.85 -9.38 18.26
CA LEU A 24 10.99 -10.52 19.16
C LEU A 24 12.02 -10.27 20.27
N ALA A 25 13.15 -9.67 19.92
CA ALA A 25 14.25 -9.46 20.85
C ALA A 25 13.92 -8.42 21.93
N ALA A 26 13.25 -7.32 21.58
CA ALA A 26 12.92 -6.28 22.53
C ALA A 26 11.98 -6.78 23.64
N PRO A 27 10.80 -7.38 23.34
CA PRO A 27 9.96 -7.95 24.39
C PRO A 27 10.60 -9.17 25.07
N GLY A 28 11.30 -10.03 24.31
CA GLY A 28 11.95 -11.22 24.89
C GLY A 28 13.01 -10.86 25.92
N LEU A 29 13.86 -9.88 25.65
CA LEU A 29 14.87 -9.37 26.58
C LEU A 29 14.23 -8.76 27.84
N LEU A 30 13.15 -8.00 27.70
CA LEU A 30 12.46 -7.39 28.83
C LEU A 30 11.75 -8.41 29.71
N LEU A 31 11.12 -9.44 29.11
CA LEU A 31 10.53 -10.56 29.86
C LEU A 31 11.61 -11.31 30.65
N TRP A 32 12.76 -11.57 30.04
CA TRP A 32 13.88 -12.20 30.69
C TRP A 32 14.41 -11.36 31.87
N LEU A 33 14.63 -10.06 31.67
CA LEU A 33 15.10 -9.15 32.72
C LEU A 33 14.09 -9.00 33.88
N ASN A 34 12.80 -9.23 33.61
CA ASN A 34 11.75 -9.21 34.63
C ASN A 34 11.57 -10.56 35.36
N GLY A 35 12.37 -11.59 35.05
CA GLY A 35 12.19 -12.94 35.63
C GLY A 35 10.94 -13.67 35.11
N GLN A 36 10.36 -13.23 34.01
CA GLN A 36 9.17 -13.80 33.36
C GLN A 36 9.54 -14.78 32.27
N GLU A 37 10.46 -15.71 32.53
CA GLU A 37 11.00 -16.66 31.55
C GLU A 37 9.92 -17.55 30.94
N ARG A 38 8.86 -17.89 31.67
CA ARG A 38 7.72 -18.67 31.17
C ARG A 38 6.96 -17.95 30.06
N ASP A 39 6.92 -16.62 30.10
CA ASP A 39 6.21 -15.81 29.11
C ASP A 39 7.00 -15.68 27.80
N ILE A 40 8.31 -15.93 27.86
CA ILE A 40 9.14 -16.02 26.63
C ILE A 40 8.68 -17.18 25.75
N ALA A 41 8.37 -18.33 26.32
CA ALA A 41 7.83 -19.47 25.58
C ALA A 41 6.46 -19.14 24.93
N LEU A 42 5.63 -18.36 25.64
CA LEU A 42 4.36 -17.87 25.10
C LEU A 42 4.58 -16.90 23.93
N LEU A 43 5.59 -16.04 24.01
CA LEU A 43 5.96 -15.12 22.93
C LEU A 43 6.24 -15.89 21.63
N TYR A 44 7.12 -16.88 21.68
CA TYR A 44 7.47 -17.68 20.50
C TYR A 44 6.31 -18.54 19.98
N ARG A 45 5.48 -19.09 20.87
CA ARG A 45 4.25 -19.79 20.49
C ARG A 45 3.31 -18.86 19.73
N ASN A 46 3.22 -17.60 20.11
CA ASN A 46 2.36 -16.62 19.44
C ASN A 46 2.88 -16.24 18.05
N VAL A 47 4.18 -16.36 17.75
CA VAL A 47 4.69 -16.24 16.38
C VAL A 47 4.07 -17.30 15.48
N TYR A 48 4.08 -18.55 15.91
CA TYR A 48 3.49 -19.66 15.15
C TYR A 48 1.98 -19.51 14.99
N ASN A 49 1.28 -19.31 16.10
CA ASN A 49 -0.18 -19.12 16.08
C ASN A 49 -0.60 -17.87 15.29
N GLY A 50 0.25 -16.85 15.25
CA GLY A 50 0.02 -15.62 14.52
C GLY A 50 0.09 -15.78 13.01
N ILE A 51 0.77 -16.81 12.52
CA ILE A 51 0.86 -17.12 11.08
C ILE A 51 -0.25 -18.12 10.68
N ASP A 52 -0.67 -18.97 11.58
CA ASP A 52 -1.69 -20.00 11.35
C ASP A 52 -3.10 -19.40 11.35
N SER A 53 -3.42 -18.70 10.25
CA SER A 53 -4.71 -18.03 10.10
C SER A 53 -5.18 -18.04 8.65
N PHE A 54 -6.43 -18.46 8.43
CA PHE A 54 -7.04 -18.52 7.10
C PHE A 54 -7.05 -17.17 6.36
N PRO A 55 -7.41 -16.04 6.98
CA PRO A 55 -7.36 -14.75 6.29
C PRO A 55 -5.96 -14.34 5.79
N LEU A 56 -4.89 -14.75 6.47
CA LEU A 56 -3.53 -14.44 6.07
C LEU A 56 -3.10 -15.16 4.80
N MET A 57 -3.74 -16.27 4.43
CA MET A 57 -3.48 -16.96 3.17
C MET A 57 -3.82 -16.09 1.95
N ALA A 58 -4.65 -15.05 2.12
CA ALA A 58 -4.91 -14.09 1.06
C ALA A 58 -3.63 -13.36 0.61
N ILE A 59 -2.68 -13.10 1.51
CA ILE A 59 -1.43 -12.36 1.20
C ILE A 59 -0.58 -13.13 0.16
N PRO A 60 -0.17 -14.39 0.37
CA PRO A 60 0.58 -15.15 -0.64
C PRO A 60 -0.16 -15.28 -1.97
N PHE A 61 -1.47 -15.48 -1.94
CA PHE A 61 -2.25 -15.60 -3.17
C PHE A 61 -2.32 -14.28 -3.95
N PHE A 62 -2.57 -13.13 -3.29
CA PHE A 62 -2.53 -11.84 -3.99
C PHE A 62 -1.14 -11.51 -4.51
N MET A 63 -0.07 -11.81 -3.76
CA MET A 63 1.30 -11.61 -4.23
C MET A 63 1.61 -12.49 -5.45
N LEU A 64 1.16 -13.75 -5.43
CA LEU A 64 1.32 -14.64 -6.57
C LEU A 64 0.50 -14.17 -7.78
N ALA A 65 -0.75 -13.75 -7.58
CA ALA A 65 -1.58 -13.19 -8.64
C ALA A 65 -0.91 -11.95 -9.26
N GLY A 66 -0.39 -11.02 -8.45
CA GLY A 66 0.33 -9.85 -8.92
C GLY A 66 1.57 -10.18 -9.74
N GLU A 67 2.39 -11.16 -9.29
CA GLU A 67 3.58 -11.59 -10.04
C GLU A 67 3.23 -12.29 -11.35
N LEU A 68 2.18 -13.15 -11.36
CA LEU A 68 1.65 -13.77 -12.58
C LEU A 68 1.16 -12.74 -13.58
N MET A 69 0.46 -11.71 -13.11
CA MET A 69 -0.07 -10.63 -13.95
C MET A 69 1.06 -9.79 -14.55
N ASN A 70 2.08 -9.49 -13.75
CA ASN A 70 3.22 -8.71 -14.19
C ASN A 70 4.01 -9.48 -15.28
N ARG A 71 4.34 -10.75 -15.04
CA ARG A 71 5.01 -11.62 -16.03
C ARG A 71 4.10 -11.95 -17.23
N GLY A 72 2.81 -12.08 -16.99
CA GLY A 72 1.80 -12.34 -18.03
C GLY A 72 1.53 -11.15 -18.96
N GLY A 73 2.29 -10.05 -18.89
CA GLY A 73 2.17 -8.91 -19.80
C GLY A 73 0.90 -8.08 -19.61
N ILE A 74 0.20 -8.27 -18.49
CA ILE A 74 -1.02 -7.54 -18.14
C ILE A 74 -0.71 -6.06 -17.93
N THR A 75 0.41 -5.75 -17.25
CA THR A 75 0.89 -4.39 -17.01
C THR A 75 1.01 -3.59 -18.31
N THR A 76 1.62 -4.18 -19.34
CA THR A 76 1.77 -3.53 -20.66
C THR A 76 0.42 -3.18 -21.28
N ARG A 77 -0.58 -4.07 -21.16
CA ARG A 77 -1.92 -3.83 -21.69
C ARG A 77 -2.66 -2.71 -20.99
N LEU A 78 -2.47 -2.60 -19.67
CA LEU A 78 -3.04 -1.49 -18.89
C LEU A 78 -2.42 -0.15 -19.26
N VAL A 79 -1.09 -0.11 -19.48
CA VAL A 79 -0.40 1.10 -19.95
C VAL A 79 -0.85 1.49 -21.36
N GLU A 80 -0.98 0.53 -22.30
CA GLU A 80 -1.52 0.77 -23.65
C GLU A 80 -2.93 1.36 -23.59
N PHE A 81 -3.77 0.82 -22.71
CA PHE A 81 -5.14 1.31 -22.48
C PHE A 81 -5.15 2.74 -21.92
N ALA A 82 -4.37 2.98 -20.87
CA ALA A 82 -4.23 4.31 -20.29
C ALA A 82 -3.73 5.33 -21.31
N GLN A 83 -2.78 4.94 -22.17
CA GLN A 83 -2.26 5.76 -23.25
C GLN A 83 -3.32 6.07 -24.32
N ALA A 84 -4.15 5.10 -24.66
CA ALA A 84 -5.24 5.31 -25.64
C ALA A 84 -6.29 6.31 -25.12
N ILE A 85 -6.51 6.36 -23.78
CA ILE A 85 -7.48 7.28 -23.16
C ILE A 85 -6.88 8.66 -22.92
N MET A 86 -5.71 8.75 -22.28
CA MET A 86 -5.15 9.99 -21.76
C MET A 86 -3.90 10.49 -22.48
N GLY A 87 -3.28 9.67 -23.35
CA GLY A 87 -2.02 10.02 -23.99
C GLY A 87 -2.07 11.28 -24.84
N HIS A 88 -3.26 11.68 -25.32
CA HIS A 88 -3.48 12.87 -26.15
C HIS A 88 -3.55 14.18 -25.35
N LEU A 89 -3.58 14.13 -24.03
CA LEU A 89 -3.61 15.32 -23.18
C LEU A 89 -2.24 16.00 -23.15
N ARG A 90 -2.22 17.31 -22.83
CA ARG A 90 -0.97 17.99 -22.50
C ARG A 90 -0.39 17.40 -21.21
N GLY A 91 0.86 16.98 -21.24
CA GLY A 91 1.40 16.15 -20.16
C GLY A 91 0.90 14.70 -20.20
N GLY A 92 0.49 14.20 -21.39
CA GLY A 92 -0.23 12.94 -21.58
C GLY A 92 0.42 11.74 -20.91
N LEU A 93 1.75 11.53 -21.05
CA LEU A 93 2.42 10.41 -20.41
C LEU A 93 2.47 10.51 -18.87
N ALA A 94 2.44 11.70 -18.30
CA ALA A 94 2.31 11.84 -16.85
C ALA A 94 0.91 11.43 -16.36
N HIS A 95 -0.15 11.78 -17.09
CA HIS A 95 -1.50 11.30 -16.82
C HIS A 95 -1.62 9.78 -17.03
N VAL A 96 -0.99 9.24 -18.07
CA VAL A 96 -0.91 7.80 -18.33
C VAL A 96 -0.22 7.08 -17.17
N ASN A 97 0.84 7.64 -16.61
CA ASN A 97 1.55 7.07 -15.47
C ASN A 97 0.62 6.94 -14.26
N ILE A 98 -0.08 8.02 -13.90
CA ILE A 98 -1.03 8.02 -12.78
C ILE A 98 -2.18 7.04 -13.03
N LEU A 99 -2.81 7.09 -14.21
CA LEU A 99 -3.92 6.17 -14.52
C LEU A 99 -3.46 4.71 -14.51
N SER A 100 -2.26 4.43 -15.05
CA SER A 100 -1.68 3.09 -15.01
C SER A 100 -1.44 2.63 -13.58
N SER A 101 -0.95 3.49 -12.69
CA SER A 101 -0.80 3.19 -11.26
C SER A 101 -2.14 2.88 -10.60
N MET A 102 -3.19 3.67 -10.89
CA MET A 102 -4.55 3.40 -10.38
C MET A 102 -5.10 2.05 -10.83
N LEU A 103 -4.91 1.71 -12.10
CA LEU A 103 -5.37 0.43 -12.68
C LEU A 103 -4.54 -0.75 -12.18
N PHE A 104 -3.23 -0.55 -12.03
CA PHE A 104 -2.30 -1.56 -11.57
C PHE A 104 -2.37 -1.80 -10.06
N ALA A 105 -2.81 -0.81 -9.29
CA ALA A 105 -3.05 -0.91 -7.86
C ALA A 105 -3.97 -2.09 -7.51
N GLY A 106 -5.04 -2.29 -8.27
CA GLY A 106 -5.95 -3.43 -8.13
C GLY A 106 -5.33 -4.80 -8.43
N LEU A 107 -4.04 -4.87 -8.74
CA LEU A 107 -3.31 -6.09 -9.09
C LEU A 107 -2.13 -6.35 -8.15
N SER A 108 -1.35 -5.32 -7.79
CA SER A 108 -0.09 -5.47 -7.06
C SER A 108 -0.22 -5.23 -5.55
N GLY A 109 -1.02 -4.25 -5.16
CA GLY A 109 -1.19 -3.83 -3.77
C GLY A 109 0.11 -3.33 -3.09
N SER A 110 1.16 -2.99 -3.85
CA SER A 110 2.48 -2.62 -3.34
C SER A 110 3.08 -1.43 -4.09
N ALA A 111 3.36 -0.33 -3.38
CA ALA A 111 3.98 0.86 -3.96
C ALA A 111 5.38 0.58 -4.55
N VAL A 112 6.17 -0.27 -3.91
CA VAL A 112 7.51 -0.67 -4.37
C VAL A 112 7.42 -1.46 -5.68
N ALA A 113 6.48 -2.42 -5.76
CA ALA A 113 6.27 -3.22 -6.96
C ALA A 113 5.78 -2.35 -8.14
N ASP A 114 4.84 -1.42 -7.87
CA ASP A 114 4.30 -0.49 -8.85
C ASP A 114 5.38 0.44 -9.40
N THR A 115 6.19 1.03 -8.53
CA THR A 115 7.33 1.89 -8.94
C THR A 115 8.31 1.13 -9.82
N SER A 116 8.63 -0.11 -9.48
CA SER A 116 9.55 -0.93 -10.25
C SER A 116 8.96 -1.32 -11.62
N ALA A 117 7.73 -1.84 -11.63
CA ALA A 117 7.10 -2.34 -12.85
C ALA A 117 6.76 -1.20 -13.84
N LEU A 118 6.00 -0.21 -13.38
CA LEU A 118 5.58 0.92 -14.22
C LEU A 118 6.75 1.85 -14.53
N GLY A 119 7.64 2.08 -13.55
CA GLY A 119 8.81 2.93 -13.73
C GLY A 119 9.75 2.43 -14.81
N SER A 120 10.02 1.12 -14.87
CA SER A 120 10.88 0.52 -15.89
C SER A 120 10.37 0.74 -17.31
N MET A 121 9.05 0.87 -17.49
CA MET A 121 8.40 1.09 -18.78
C MET A 121 8.19 2.58 -19.08
N LEU A 122 7.65 3.32 -18.12
CA LEU A 122 7.16 4.68 -18.34
C LEU A 122 8.26 5.74 -18.22
N ILE A 123 9.24 5.56 -17.34
CA ILE A 123 10.33 6.56 -17.19
C ILE A 123 11.12 6.72 -18.50
N PRO A 124 11.60 5.65 -19.16
CA PRO A 124 12.27 5.78 -20.46
C PRO A 124 11.36 6.31 -21.57
N ALA A 125 10.07 5.94 -21.54
CA ALA A 125 9.09 6.43 -22.52
C ALA A 125 8.83 7.94 -22.37
N MET A 126 8.71 8.43 -21.13
CA MET A 126 8.56 9.86 -20.83
C MET A 126 9.80 10.64 -21.23
N GLU A 127 11.01 10.11 -20.94
CA GLU A 127 12.28 10.75 -21.32
C GLU A 127 12.39 10.92 -22.84
N LYS A 128 12.04 9.88 -23.61
CA LYS A 128 12.00 9.95 -25.08
C LYS A 128 11.02 10.98 -25.64
N GLN A 129 9.97 11.31 -24.88
CA GLN A 129 9.03 12.36 -25.26
C GLN A 129 9.42 13.77 -24.77
N GLY A 130 10.59 13.91 -24.12
CA GLY A 130 11.12 15.21 -23.70
C GLY A 130 10.85 15.61 -22.25
N TYR A 131 10.30 14.71 -21.42
CA TYR A 131 10.24 14.94 -19.97
C TYR A 131 11.62 14.78 -19.34
N SER A 132 11.91 15.56 -18.30
CA SER A 132 13.12 15.33 -17.52
C SER A 132 13.01 14.01 -16.76
N ARG A 133 14.10 13.24 -16.71
CA ARG A 133 14.18 11.95 -16.01
C ARG A 133 13.75 12.07 -14.54
N ARG A 134 14.21 13.14 -13.86
CA ARG A 134 13.84 13.44 -12.46
C ARG A 134 12.33 13.60 -12.28
N PHE A 135 11.65 14.28 -13.23
CA PHE A 135 10.19 14.44 -13.18
C PHE A 135 9.48 13.10 -13.42
N ALA A 136 9.91 12.34 -14.43
CA ALA A 136 9.34 11.04 -14.73
C ALA A 136 9.48 10.07 -13.53
N ALA A 137 10.64 10.04 -12.88
CA ALA A 137 10.85 9.26 -11.66
C ALA A 137 9.99 9.76 -10.49
N ALA A 138 9.86 11.07 -10.31
CA ALA A 138 9.08 11.66 -9.23
C ALA A 138 7.57 11.36 -9.37
N ILE A 139 6.99 11.52 -10.57
CA ILE A 139 5.58 11.22 -10.78
C ILE A 139 5.28 9.72 -10.66
N THR A 140 6.20 8.86 -11.11
CA THR A 140 6.07 7.41 -10.92
C THR A 140 6.10 7.04 -9.44
N ALA A 141 7.00 7.63 -8.66
CA ALA A 141 7.08 7.42 -7.22
C ALA A 141 5.80 7.90 -6.52
N ALA A 142 5.33 9.11 -6.82
CA ALA A 142 4.11 9.67 -6.25
C ALA A 142 2.86 8.84 -6.63
N SER A 143 2.70 8.46 -7.89
CA SER A 143 1.52 7.69 -8.30
C SER A 143 1.50 6.26 -7.75
N SER A 144 2.66 5.66 -7.47
CA SER A 144 2.74 4.29 -6.96
C SER A 144 2.23 4.14 -5.52
N VAL A 145 2.14 5.22 -4.74
CA VAL A 145 1.54 5.16 -3.39
C VAL A 145 0.05 4.79 -3.44
N ILE A 146 -0.60 4.94 -4.60
CA ILE A 146 -1.98 4.51 -4.81
C ILE A 146 -2.12 2.99 -4.72
N GLY A 147 -1.05 2.24 -5.06
CA GLY A 147 -1.05 0.77 -5.06
C GLY A 147 -1.57 0.12 -3.79
N PRO A 148 -1.02 0.44 -2.62
CA PRO A 148 -1.51 -0.10 -1.36
C PRO A 148 -2.84 0.49 -0.87
N ILE A 149 -3.38 1.55 -1.50
CA ILE A 149 -4.62 2.20 -1.08
C ILE A 149 -5.82 1.63 -1.82
N ILE A 150 -5.73 1.45 -3.14
CA ILE A 150 -6.80 0.83 -3.94
C ILE A 150 -6.76 -0.70 -3.76
N PRO A 151 -7.91 -1.35 -3.45
CA PRO A 151 -7.95 -2.79 -3.25
C PRO A 151 -7.73 -3.60 -4.56
N PRO A 152 -7.21 -4.83 -4.42
CA PRO A 152 -6.79 -5.50 -3.19
C PRO A 152 -5.45 -5.00 -2.65
N SER A 153 -5.37 -4.80 -1.34
CA SER A 153 -4.23 -4.21 -0.66
C SER A 153 -3.67 -5.13 0.42
N GLY A 154 -2.40 -5.48 0.31
CA GLY A 154 -1.72 -6.33 1.28
C GLY A 154 -1.67 -5.72 2.68
N ILE A 155 -1.45 -4.41 2.78
CA ILE A 155 -1.39 -3.71 4.06
C ILE A 155 -2.76 -3.64 4.75
N MET A 156 -3.85 -3.54 4.00
CA MET A 156 -5.21 -3.58 4.55
C MET A 156 -5.56 -4.98 5.10
N ILE A 157 -5.08 -6.04 4.46
CA ILE A 157 -5.23 -7.41 4.99
C ILE A 157 -4.46 -7.56 6.29
N ILE A 158 -3.22 -7.06 6.35
CA ILE A 158 -2.41 -7.06 7.58
C ILE A 158 -3.14 -6.31 8.69
N TYR A 159 -3.62 -5.10 8.40
CA TYR A 159 -4.38 -4.30 9.37
C TYR A 159 -5.62 -5.04 9.86
N ALA A 160 -6.43 -5.54 8.94
CA ALA A 160 -7.65 -6.29 9.25
C ALA A 160 -7.36 -7.45 10.21
N TYR A 161 -6.32 -8.22 9.93
CA TYR A 161 -5.93 -9.36 10.75
C TYR A 161 -5.44 -8.94 12.14
N VAL A 162 -4.54 -7.96 12.21
CA VAL A 162 -3.93 -7.51 13.47
C VAL A 162 -4.96 -6.85 14.39
N MET A 163 -5.89 -6.09 13.81
CA MET A 163 -6.89 -5.32 14.56
C MET A 163 -8.22 -6.07 14.74
N GLY A 164 -8.48 -7.14 13.96
CA GLY A 164 -9.73 -7.89 14.00
C GLY A 164 -10.84 -7.26 13.17
N GLU A 165 -10.47 -6.46 12.13
CA GLU A 165 -11.41 -5.75 11.28
C GLU A 165 -11.78 -6.53 10.01
N SER A 166 -12.86 -6.13 9.35
CA SER A 166 -13.28 -6.73 8.09
C SER A 166 -12.40 -6.31 6.92
N VAL A 167 -11.75 -7.28 6.26
CA VAL A 167 -10.97 -7.05 5.03
C VAL A 167 -11.84 -6.43 3.94
N ALA A 168 -13.09 -6.89 3.79
CA ALA A 168 -14.03 -6.37 2.81
C ALA A 168 -14.37 -4.90 3.07
N ALA A 169 -14.64 -4.54 4.33
CA ALA A 169 -14.91 -3.15 4.73
C ALA A 169 -13.71 -2.24 4.42
N LEU A 170 -12.49 -2.69 4.73
CA LEU A 170 -11.27 -1.93 4.45
C LEU A 170 -11.02 -1.75 2.95
N PHE A 171 -11.26 -2.80 2.16
CA PHE A 171 -11.15 -2.72 0.71
C PHE A 171 -12.10 -1.67 0.14
N LEU A 172 -13.35 -1.67 0.56
CA LEU A 172 -14.33 -0.68 0.13
C LEU A 172 -13.98 0.74 0.59
N ALA A 173 -13.48 0.86 1.80
CA ALA A 173 -13.08 2.15 2.37
C ALA A 173 -11.88 2.78 1.64
N GLY A 174 -11.00 1.98 1.02
CA GLY A 174 -9.82 2.44 0.28
C GLY A 174 -10.10 2.96 -1.13
N ILE A 175 -11.25 2.62 -1.74
CA ILE A 175 -11.55 2.96 -3.15
C ILE A 175 -11.57 4.47 -3.37
N VAL A 176 -12.41 5.19 -2.63
CA VAL A 176 -12.57 6.65 -2.79
C VAL A 176 -11.27 7.40 -2.46
N PRO A 177 -10.58 7.13 -1.33
CA PRO A 177 -9.28 7.69 -1.03
C PRO A 177 -8.25 7.51 -2.15
N GLY A 178 -8.09 6.30 -2.68
CA GLY A 178 -7.15 6.03 -3.76
C GLY A 178 -7.47 6.77 -5.06
N ILE A 179 -8.76 6.84 -5.43
CA ILE A 179 -9.21 7.65 -6.58
C ILE A 179 -8.93 9.14 -6.34
N MET A 180 -9.17 9.65 -5.13
CA MET A 180 -8.90 11.05 -4.80
C MET A 180 -7.41 11.40 -4.92
N VAL A 181 -6.52 10.53 -4.47
CA VAL A 181 -5.06 10.71 -4.68
C VAL A 181 -4.75 10.78 -6.17
N GLY A 182 -5.24 9.82 -6.96
CA GLY A 182 -5.01 9.78 -8.41
C GLY A 182 -5.53 11.04 -9.14
N VAL A 183 -6.75 11.45 -8.84
CA VAL A 183 -7.37 12.67 -9.42
C VAL A 183 -6.59 13.91 -8.99
N GLY A 184 -6.20 14.01 -7.73
CA GLY A 184 -5.39 15.11 -7.21
C GLY A 184 -4.05 15.24 -7.93
N LEU A 185 -3.35 14.11 -8.13
CA LEU A 185 -2.10 14.07 -8.90
C LEU A 185 -2.31 14.48 -10.37
N MET A 186 -3.41 14.02 -11.00
CA MET A 186 -3.75 14.42 -12.38
C MET A 186 -4.03 15.93 -12.48
N LEU A 187 -4.71 16.51 -11.51
CA LEU A 187 -4.93 17.96 -11.45
C LEU A 187 -3.61 18.71 -11.30
N MET A 188 -2.69 18.23 -10.45
CA MET A 188 -1.36 18.83 -10.30
C MET A 188 -0.57 18.75 -11.61
N VAL A 189 -0.57 17.60 -12.30
CA VAL A 189 0.06 17.46 -13.62
C VAL A 189 -0.53 18.44 -14.61
N LYS A 190 -1.85 18.63 -14.64
CA LYS A 190 -2.50 19.61 -15.51
C LYS A 190 -2.01 21.04 -15.24
N LEU A 191 -1.94 21.44 -13.97
CA LEU A 191 -1.43 22.77 -13.57
C LEU A 191 0.05 22.95 -13.94
N MET A 192 0.85 21.90 -13.76
CA MET A 192 2.27 21.93 -14.13
C MET A 192 2.48 21.93 -15.65
N ALA A 193 1.63 21.25 -16.40
CA ALA A 193 1.75 21.12 -17.84
C ALA A 193 1.69 22.47 -18.56
N ASP A 194 0.87 23.39 -18.06
CA ASP A 194 0.77 24.74 -18.61
C ASP A 194 1.99 25.60 -18.24
N LYS A 195 2.54 25.42 -17.04
CA LYS A 195 3.68 26.19 -16.52
C LYS A 195 5.02 25.76 -17.13
N TYR A 196 5.20 24.45 -17.35
CA TYR A 196 6.48 23.84 -17.75
C TYR A 196 6.50 23.39 -19.22
N ASP A 197 5.49 23.78 -20.00
CA ASP A 197 5.35 23.44 -21.43
C ASP A 197 5.56 21.97 -21.75
N PHE A 198 4.81 21.12 -21.04
CA PHE A 198 4.93 19.67 -21.20
C PHE A 198 4.57 19.22 -22.60
N PRO A 199 5.23 18.15 -23.11
CA PRO A 199 4.97 17.61 -24.42
C PRO A 199 3.50 17.25 -24.64
N VAL A 200 3.01 17.52 -25.84
CA VAL A 200 1.70 17.07 -26.30
C VAL A 200 1.93 15.97 -27.32
N ALA A 201 1.23 14.86 -27.20
CA ALA A 201 1.31 13.81 -28.20
C ALA A 201 0.82 14.33 -29.55
N SER A 202 1.56 14.04 -30.60
CA SER A 202 1.31 14.52 -31.96
C SER A 202 0.04 13.95 -32.60
N ALA A 203 -0.50 12.85 -32.10
CA ALA A 203 -1.71 12.22 -32.64
C ALA A 203 -2.65 11.70 -31.53
N ARG A 204 -3.96 11.91 -31.72
CA ARG A 204 -5.00 11.27 -30.92
C ARG A 204 -5.26 9.88 -31.49
N TYR A 205 -5.38 8.90 -30.59
CA TYR A 205 -5.88 7.57 -30.99
C TYR A 205 -7.29 7.71 -31.61
N SER A 206 -7.48 7.06 -32.75
CA SER A 206 -8.80 6.96 -33.40
C SER A 206 -9.76 6.12 -32.53
N TRP A 207 -11.07 6.27 -32.76
CA TRP A 207 -12.06 5.46 -32.03
C TRP A 207 -11.86 3.95 -32.19
N PRO A 208 -11.51 3.42 -33.41
CA PRO A 208 -11.20 2.00 -33.58
C PRO A 208 -9.95 1.55 -32.80
N GLU A 209 -8.94 2.41 -32.69
CA GLU A 209 -7.72 2.12 -31.90
C GLU A 209 -8.00 2.09 -30.40
N ARG A 210 -8.81 3.04 -29.91
CA ARG A 210 -9.28 3.05 -28.52
C ARG A 210 -10.10 1.79 -28.22
N GLY A 211 -11.01 1.39 -29.13
CA GLY A 211 -11.77 0.17 -29.00
C GLY A 211 -10.89 -1.08 -28.94
N ARG A 212 -9.86 -1.15 -29.77
CA ARG A 212 -8.88 -2.27 -29.74
C ARG A 212 -8.07 -2.29 -28.43
N ALA A 213 -7.62 -1.13 -27.96
CA ALA A 213 -6.90 -1.03 -26.69
C ALA A 213 -7.81 -1.47 -25.51
N SER A 214 -9.07 -1.03 -25.50
CA SER A 214 -10.06 -1.42 -24.50
C SER A 214 -10.33 -2.93 -24.51
N LEU A 215 -10.47 -3.54 -25.69
CA LEU A 215 -10.66 -4.99 -25.83
C LEU A 215 -9.44 -5.78 -25.32
N LYS A 216 -8.22 -5.30 -25.60
CA LYS A 216 -6.99 -5.91 -25.10
C LYS A 216 -6.85 -5.79 -23.58
N ALA A 217 -7.32 -4.69 -23.00
CA ALA A 217 -7.31 -4.46 -21.55
C ALA A 217 -8.51 -5.08 -20.82
N PHE A 218 -9.51 -5.60 -21.54
CA PHE A 218 -10.71 -6.15 -20.93
C PHE A 218 -10.40 -7.24 -19.91
N PHE A 219 -9.58 -8.24 -20.28
CA PHE A 219 -9.20 -9.29 -19.34
C PHE A 219 -8.39 -8.78 -18.15
N PRO A 220 -7.33 -7.96 -18.30
CA PRO A 220 -6.68 -7.29 -17.17
C PRO A 220 -7.65 -6.58 -16.24
N LEU A 221 -8.56 -5.78 -16.75
CA LEU A 221 -9.52 -5.00 -15.99
C LEU A 221 -10.58 -5.85 -15.27
N MET A 222 -10.83 -7.07 -15.73
CA MET A 222 -11.75 -7.98 -15.06
C MET A 222 -11.20 -8.51 -13.73
N THR A 223 -9.90 -8.48 -13.48
CA THR A 223 -9.32 -8.99 -12.24
C THR A 223 -9.86 -8.29 -11.00
N PRO A 224 -9.75 -6.95 -10.85
CA PRO A 224 -10.33 -6.27 -9.69
C PRO A 224 -11.86 -6.40 -9.64
N VAL A 225 -12.53 -6.50 -10.80
CA VAL A 225 -13.99 -6.71 -10.84
C VAL A 225 -14.36 -8.09 -10.29
N ILE A 226 -13.62 -9.15 -10.64
CA ILE A 226 -13.84 -10.50 -10.12
C ILE A 226 -13.59 -10.54 -8.62
N ILE A 227 -12.48 -9.95 -8.16
CA ILE A 227 -12.12 -9.94 -6.75
C ILE A 227 -13.17 -9.18 -5.93
N LEU A 228 -13.38 -7.90 -6.24
CA LEU A 228 -14.29 -7.05 -5.48
C LEU A 228 -15.74 -7.47 -5.67
N GLY A 229 -16.14 -7.78 -6.90
CA GLY A 229 -17.50 -8.23 -7.19
C GLY A 229 -17.84 -9.55 -6.51
N GLY A 230 -16.89 -10.48 -6.43
CA GLY A 230 -17.06 -11.75 -5.72
C GLY A 230 -17.16 -11.58 -4.19
N ILE A 231 -16.34 -10.70 -3.61
CA ILE A 231 -16.39 -10.37 -2.18
C ILE A 231 -17.69 -9.63 -1.84
N LEU A 232 -18.05 -8.61 -2.61
CA LEU A 232 -19.26 -7.81 -2.40
C LEU A 232 -20.55 -8.59 -2.61
N GLY A 233 -20.54 -9.49 -3.60
CA GLY A 233 -21.64 -10.40 -3.85
C GLY A 233 -21.79 -11.52 -2.83
N GLY A 234 -20.89 -11.59 -1.82
CA GLY A 234 -20.89 -12.65 -0.82
C GLY A 234 -20.56 -14.05 -1.38
N VAL A 235 -20.04 -14.12 -2.61
CA VAL A 235 -19.69 -15.37 -3.28
C VAL A 235 -18.35 -15.90 -2.77
N PHE A 236 -17.41 -15.00 -2.49
CA PHE A 236 -16.06 -15.32 -2.04
C PHE A 236 -15.68 -14.59 -0.77
N THR A 237 -14.98 -15.28 0.12
CA THR A 237 -14.15 -14.64 1.14
C THR A 237 -12.94 -13.95 0.48
N PRO A 238 -12.25 -13.01 1.15
CA PRO A 238 -11.04 -12.40 0.60
C PRO A 238 -9.95 -13.40 0.21
N THR A 239 -9.82 -14.49 0.96
CA THR A 239 -8.85 -15.57 0.66
C THR A 239 -9.24 -16.36 -0.58
N GLU A 240 -10.51 -16.72 -0.72
CA GLU A 240 -11.02 -17.40 -1.92
C GLU A 240 -10.92 -16.51 -3.15
N ALA A 241 -11.24 -15.21 -3.02
CA ALA A 241 -11.08 -14.24 -4.10
C ALA A 241 -9.63 -14.13 -4.56
N ALA A 242 -8.67 -14.18 -3.61
CA ALA A 242 -7.25 -14.18 -3.92
C ALA A 242 -6.82 -15.45 -4.69
N ALA A 243 -7.32 -16.63 -4.28
CA ALA A 243 -7.07 -17.88 -4.97
C ALA A 243 -7.67 -17.89 -6.40
N VAL A 244 -8.89 -17.36 -6.56
CA VAL A 244 -9.53 -17.17 -7.88
C VAL A 244 -8.72 -16.22 -8.74
N ALA A 245 -8.18 -15.14 -8.18
CA ALA A 245 -7.31 -14.20 -8.90
C ALA A 245 -6.03 -14.88 -9.42
N VAL A 246 -5.41 -15.78 -8.64
CA VAL A 246 -4.26 -16.59 -9.10
C VAL A 246 -4.64 -17.46 -10.30
N GLY A 247 -5.74 -18.21 -10.19
CA GLY A 247 -6.23 -19.06 -11.28
C GLY A 247 -6.54 -18.23 -12.54
N TYR A 248 -7.19 -17.10 -12.37
CA TYR A 248 -7.53 -16.18 -13.46
C TYR A 248 -6.26 -15.60 -14.10
N ALA A 249 -5.31 -15.09 -13.32
CA ALA A 249 -4.06 -14.53 -13.84
C ALA A 249 -3.23 -15.56 -14.62
N ALA A 250 -3.12 -16.79 -14.08
CA ALA A 250 -2.44 -17.88 -14.73
C ALA A 250 -3.14 -18.26 -16.05
N PHE A 251 -4.47 -18.39 -16.04
CA PHE A 251 -5.26 -18.71 -17.24
C PHE A 251 -5.09 -17.65 -18.34
N ILE A 252 -5.22 -16.36 -17.96
CA ILE A 252 -5.07 -15.27 -18.93
C ILE A 252 -3.65 -15.22 -19.48
N GLY A 253 -2.62 -15.31 -18.61
CA GLY A 253 -1.22 -15.24 -19.03
C GLY A 253 -0.79 -16.39 -19.95
N LEU A 254 -1.21 -17.62 -19.63
CA LEU A 254 -0.83 -18.84 -20.36
C LEU A 254 -1.62 -19.05 -21.65
N PHE A 255 -2.95 -18.88 -21.60
CA PHE A 255 -3.84 -19.31 -22.68
C PHE A 255 -4.38 -18.18 -23.54
N VAL A 256 -4.69 -17.02 -22.96
CA VAL A 256 -5.30 -15.88 -23.68
C VAL A 256 -4.22 -14.97 -24.26
N LEU A 257 -3.34 -14.46 -23.43
CA LEU A 257 -2.26 -13.56 -23.86
C LEU A 257 -1.04 -14.31 -24.38
N LYS A 258 -0.85 -15.56 -23.96
CA LYS A 258 0.28 -16.42 -24.34
C LYS A 258 1.64 -15.76 -24.10
N SER A 259 1.70 -14.88 -23.13
CA SER A 259 2.89 -14.12 -22.74
C SER A 259 3.64 -14.75 -21.58
N LEU A 260 2.99 -15.66 -20.84
CA LEU A 260 3.58 -16.45 -19.76
C LEU A 260 3.85 -17.88 -20.26
N HIS A 261 5.01 -18.40 -19.98
CA HIS A 261 5.40 -19.75 -20.36
C HIS A 261 5.48 -20.66 -19.13
N ILE A 262 5.15 -21.94 -19.27
CA ILE A 262 5.14 -22.90 -18.15
C ILE A 262 6.51 -23.00 -17.47
N HIS A 263 7.61 -22.89 -18.21
CA HIS A 263 8.97 -22.94 -17.65
C HIS A 263 9.31 -21.72 -16.80
N GLU A 264 8.57 -20.61 -16.87
CA GLU A 264 8.74 -19.43 -16.04
C GLU A 264 8.02 -19.53 -14.68
N LEU A 265 7.01 -20.43 -14.57
CA LEU A 265 6.20 -20.59 -13.37
C LEU A 265 7.03 -20.88 -12.10
N PRO A 266 8.06 -21.72 -12.11
CA PRO A 266 8.89 -21.93 -10.91
C PRO A 266 9.54 -20.64 -10.40
N GLY A 267 10.00 -19.78 -11.32
CA GLY A 267 10.58 -18.47 -10.96
C GLY A 267 9.54 -17.51 -10.38
N VAL A 268 8.33 -17.49 -10.95
CA VAL A 268 7.21 -16.68 -10.45
C VAL A 268 6.80 -17.15 -9.05
N LEU A 269 6.64 -18.47 -8.86
CA LEU A 269 6.30 -19.06 -7.57
C LEU A 269 7.38 -18.78 -6.51
N MET A 270 8.67 -18.95 -6.86
CA MET A 270 9.77 -18.67 -5.95
C MET A 270 9.78 -17.21 -5.49
N LYS A 271 9.60 -16.26 -6.42
CA LYS A 271 9.56 -14.85 -6.10
C LYS A 271 8.38 -14.49 -5.20
N ALA A 272 7.18 -14.98 -5.54
CA ALA A 272 5.99 -14.79 -4.72
C ALA A 272 6.14 -15.41 -3.32
N ALA A 273 6.70 -16.63 -3.23
CA ALA A 273 6.95 -17.30 -1.96
C ALA A 273 7.95 -16.54 -1.09
N MET A 274 9.07 -16.07 -1.65
CA MET A 274 10.06 -15.28 -0.91
C MET A 274 9.45 -13.99 -0.35
N THR A 275 8.72 -13.25 -1.15
CA THR A 275 8.09 -11.99 -0.72
C THR A 275 7.02 -12.25 0.34
N SER A 276 6.18 -13.26 0.15
CA SER A 276 5.14 -13.66 1.11
C SER A 276 5.72 -14.12 2.44
N SER A 277 6.82 -14.87 2.41
CA SER A 277 7.49 -15.37 3.63
C SER A 277 7.98 -14.24 4.52
N VAL A 278 8.55 -13.18 3.94
CA VAL A 278 8.99 -12.01 4.70
C VAL A 278 7.82 -11.34 5.39
N VAL A 279 6.70 -11.16 4.68
CA VAL A 279 5.50 -10.53 5.25
C VAL A 279 4.89 -11.39 6.35
N LEU A 280 4.73 -12.70 6.12
CA LEU A 280 4.14 -13.60 7.11
C LEU A 280 5.02 -13.72 8.37
N LEU A 281 6.34 -13.75 8.24
CA LEU A 281 7.25 -13.71 9.39
C LEU A 281 7.07 -12.43 10.22
N LEU A 282 6.94 -11.28 9.56
CA LEU A 282 6.68 -10.01 10.24
C LEU A 282 5.34 -10.04 10.97
N VAL A 283 4.28 -10.58 10.35
CA VAL A 283 2.96 -10.72 10.98
C VAL A 283 3.04 -11.64 12.20
N GLY A 284 3.74 -12.76 12.10
CA GLY A 284 3.96 -13.67 13.25
C GLY A 284 4.65 -12.97 14.42
N ALA A 285 5.76 -12.26 14.15
CA ALA A 285 6.46 -11.49 15.17
C ALA A 285 5.57 -10.39 15.78
N ALA A 286 4.72 -9.79 14.96
CA ALA A 286 3.75 -8.78 15.39
C ALA A 286 2.73 -9.31 16.38
N MET A 287 2.22 -10.51 16.17
CA MET A 287 1.26 -11.13 17.08
C MET A 287 1.89 -11.45 18.43
N ALA A 288 3.17 -11.85 18.43
CA ALA A 288 3.96 -11.98 19.65
C ALA A 288 4.15 -10.62 20.34
N PHE A 289 4.52 -9.60 19.58
CA PHE A 289 4.69 -8.22 20.06
C PHE A 289 3.38 -7.65 20.62
N LYS A 290 2.24 -7.83 19.93
CA LYS A 290 0.91 -7.40 20.38
C LYS A 290 0.57 -7.98 21.77
N THR A 291 0.95 -9.22 22.03
CA THR A 291 0.74 -9.84 23.35
C THR A 291 1.47 -9.07 24.45
N VAL A 292 2.74 -8.71 24.22
CA VAL A 292 3.52 -7.93 25.22
C VAL A 292 3.00 -6.51 25.35
N VAL A 293 2.59 -5.87 24.27
CA VAL A 293 1.93 -4.55 24.30
C VAL A 293 0.69 -4.60 25.19
N SER A 294 -0.15 -5.64 25.03
CA SER A 294 -1.36 -5.83 25.83
C SER A 294 -1.03 -6.07 27.31
N LEU A 295 -0.03 -6.90 27.61
CA LEU A 295 0.41 -7.20 28.99
C LEU A 295 1.06 -5.99 29.67
N SER A 296 1.62 -5.06 28.91
CA SER A 296 2.32 -3.88 29.45
C SER A 296 1.41 -2.72 29.84
N HIS A 297 0.11 -2.79 29.53
CA HIS A 297 -0.83 -1.67 29.62
C HIS A 297 -0.33 -0.38 28.94
N ALA A 298 0.51 -0.57 27.90
CA ALA A 298 1.07 0.55 27.16
C ALA A 298 0.00 1.37 26.42
N PRO A 299 -1.03 0.76 25.81
CA PRO A 299 -2.10 1.52 25.16
C PRO A 299 -2.81 2.47 26.13
N GLU A 300 -3.15 2.01 27.34
CA GLU A 300 -3.84 2.82 28.36
C GLU A 300 -2.98 3.98 28.85
N THR A 301 -1.69 3.73 29.09
CA THR A 301 -0.75 4.77 29.52
C THR A 301 -0.51 5.81 28.43
N LEU A 302 -0.35 5.36 27.18
CA LEU A 302 -0.21 6.24 26.03
C LEU A 302 -1.50 7.01 25.75
N ALA A 303 -2.67 6.38 25.92
CA ALA A 303 -3.96 7.05 25.82
C ALA A 303 -4.07 8.20 26.83
N ALA A 304 -3.75 7.95 28.10
CA ALA A 304 -3.74 8.98 29.12
C ALA A 304 -2.78 10.13 28.79
N TYR A 305 -1.59 9.82 28.27
CA TYR A 305 -0.62 10.83 27.82
C TYR A 305 -1.13 11.63 26.62
N ILE A 306 -1.66 10.96 25.59
CA ILE A 306 -2.20 11.60 24.39
C ILE A 306 -3.39 12.51 24.74
N LEU A 307 -4.30 12.03 25.58
CA LEU A 307 -5.43 12.83 26.07
C LEU A 307 -4.99 14.02 26.94
N SER A 308 -3.84 13.92 27.63
CA SER A 308 -3.26 15.06 28.35
C SER A 308 -2.73 16.16 27.44
N LEU A 309 -2.39 15.83 26.16
CA LEU A 309 -1.94 16.83 25.18
C LEU A 309 -3.11 17.68 24.66
N SER A 310 -4.28 17.08 24.48
CA SER A 310 -5.49 17.78 24.05
C SER A 310 -6.72 16.90 24.29
N GLU A 311 -7.81 17.51 24.73
CA GLU A 311 -9.15 16.89 24.78
C GLU A 311 -9.88 16.97 23.43
N ASN A 312 -9.34 17.73 22.48
CA ASN A 312 -9.96 17.92 21.17
C ASN A 312 -9.52 16.82 20.19
N PRO A 313 -10.44 15.93 19.76
CA PRO A 313 -10.13 14.85 18.82
C PRO A 313 -9.52 15.33 17.50
N LEU A 314 -9.89 16.51 17.03
CA LEU A 314 -9.37 17.06 15.76
C LEU A 314 -7.89 17.41 15.87
N ILE A 315 -7.45 17.93 17.02
CA ILE A 315 -6.02 18.22 17.27
C ILE A 315 -5.25 16.92 17.36
N LEU A 316 -5.79 15.91 18.03
CA LEU A 316 -5.15 14.60 18.13
C LEU A 316 -5.06 13.90 16.78
N LEU A 317 -6.09 14.00 15.93
CA LEU A 317 -6.03 13.50 14.54
C LEU A 317 -4.98 14.24 13.71
N PHE A 318 -4.76 15.53 13.94
CA PHE A 318 -3.67 16.28 13.30
C PHE A 318 -2.30 15.75 13.73
N LEU A 319 -2.09 15.58 15.03
CA LEU A 319 -0.83 15.09 15.56
C LEU A 319 -0.51 13.66 15.11
N ILE A 320 -1.54 12.80 15.05
CA ILE A 320 -1.34 11.43 14.59
C ILE A 320 -1.00 11.37 13.09
N ASN A 321 -1.58 12.23 12.26
CA ASN A 321 -1.20 12.32 10.84
C ASN A 321 0.28 12.66 10.70
N ILE A 322 0.79 13.62 11.48
CA ILE A 322 2.21 13.97 11.47
C ILE A 322 3.06 12.78 11.92
N LEU A 323 2.67 12.11 12.99
CA LEU A 323 3.40 10.94 13.49
C LEU A 323 3.45 9.82 12.46
N LEU A 324 2.30 9.43 11.90
CA LEU A 324 2.21 8.36 10.92
C LEU A 324 2.97 8.69 9.64
N PHE A 325 2.89 9.93 9.19
CA PHE A 325 3.63 10.41 8.04
C PHE A 325 5.15 10.34 8.27
N LEU A 326 5.62 10.80 9.44
CA LEU A 326 7.03 10.68 9.82
C LEU A 326 7.48 9.21 9.91
N VAL A 327 6.68 8.35 10.54
CA VAL A 327 7.01 6.92 10.62
C VAL A 327 7.08 6.28 9.23
N GLY A 328 6.16 6.62 8.33
CA GLY A 328 6.15 6.12 6.95
C GLY A 328 7.37 6.53 6.12
N MET A 329 8.08 7.61 6.51
CA MET A 329 9.36 7.98 5.86
C MET A 329 10.48 6.96 6.12
N PHE A 330 10.44 6.24 7.26
CA PHE A 330 11.51 5.38 7.74
C PHE A 330 11.15 3.90 7.71
N LEU A 331 9.88 3.56 7.86
CA LEU A 331 9.39 2.18 7.92
C LEU A 331 8.46 1.90 6.75
N ASP A 332 8.53 0.67 6.24
CA ASP A 332 7.50 0.17 5.34
C ASP A 332 6.13 0.14 6.03
N ALA A 333 5.07 0.35 5.26
CA ALA A 333 3.71 0.46 5.79
C ALA A 333 3.25 -0.80 6.54
N GLY A 334 3.64 -1.99 6.08
CA GLY A 334 3.32 -3.25 6.74
C GLY A 334 3.83 -3.32 8.19
N PRO A 335 5.15 -3.27 8.43
CA PRO A 335 5.73 -3.21 9.77
C PRO A 335 5.19 -2.05 10.62
N ALA A 336 5.00 -0.87 10.04
CA ALA A 336 4.47 0.28 10.76
C ALA A 336 3.05 0.04 11.28
N ILE A 337 2.16 -0.54 10.47
CA ILE A 337 0.79 -0.93 10.87
C ILE A 337 0.83 -1.95 12.00
N ILE A 338 1.68 -2.95 11.87
CA ILE A 338 1.84 -4.03 12.84
C ILE A 338 2.22 -3.50 14.23
N ILE A 339 3.11 -2.51 14.28
CA ILE A 339 3.62 -1.93 15.52
C ILE A 339 2.63 -0.92 16.09
N LEU A 340 2.20 0.03 15.26
CA LEU A 340 1.41 1.16 15.73
C LEU A 340 -0.08 0.88 15.79
N GLY A 341 -0.61 -0.04 14.96
CA GLY A 341 -2.03 -0.39 14.94
C GLY A 341 -2.56 -0.80 16.31
N PRO A 342 -1.99 -1.83 16.97
CA PRO A 342 -2.42 -2.26 18.30
C PRO A 342 -2.27 -1.22 19.40
N ILE A 343 -1.40 -0.24 19.21
CA ILE A 343 -1.14 0.84 20.17
C ILE A 343 -2.15 1.97 19.97
N LEU A 344 -2.26 2.46 18.73
CA LEU A 344 -3.02 3.67 18.41
C LEU A 344 -4.51 3.38 18.14
N GLY A 345 -4.82 2.23 17.53
CA GLY A 345 -6.19 1.89 17.17
C GLY A 345 -7.17 1.96 18.34
N PRO A 346 -6.92 1.26 19.46
CA PRO A 346 -7.79 1.32 20.62
C PRO A 346 -7.98 2.74 21.18
N ILE A 347 -6.94 3.58 21.13
CA ILE A 347 -6.99 4.96 21.62
C ILE A 347 -7.99 5.78 20.81
N PHE A 348 -7.85 5.77 19.46
CA PHE A 348 -8.72 6.56 18.60
C PHE A 348 -10.14 6.02 18.53
N VAL A 349 -10.32 4.70 18.62
CA VAL A 349 -11.64 4.06 18.71
C VAL A 349 -12.35 4.48 20.01
N SER A 350 -11.64 4.52 21.15
CA SER A 350 -12.23 5.00 22.42
C SER A 350 -12.66 6.48 22.38
N MET A 351 -12.05 7.26 21.49
CA MET A 351 -12.43 8.66 21.22
C MET A 351 -13.58 8.82 20.22
N GLY A 352 -14.16 7.71 19.75
CA GLY A 352 -15.29 7.71 18.81
C GLY A 352 -14.91 7.74 17.33
N VAL A 353 -13.63 7.53 16.98
CA VAL A 353 -13.21 7.35 15.59
C VAL A 353 -13.56 5.93 15.15
N ASP A 354 -14.25 5.80 14.02
CA ASP A 354 -14.59 4.49 13.46
C ASP A 354 -13.33 3.67 13.15
N PRO A 355 -13.25 2.38 13.54
CA PRO A 355 -12.06 1.55 13.34
C PRO A 355 -11.63 1.43 11.88
N VAL A 356 -12.60 1.29 10.94
CA VAL A 356 -12.33 1.20 9.50
C VAL A 356 -11.81 2.54 8.98
N HIS A 357 -12.39 3.66 9.44
CA HIS A 357 -11.90 4.99 9.09
C HIS A 357 -10.47 5.22 9.57
N PHE A 358 -10.17 4.85 10.82
CA PHE A 358 -8.81 4.95 11.37
C PHE A 358 -7.81 4.10 10.60
N ALA A 359 -8.21 2.90 10.18
CA ALA A 359 -7.39 2.03 9.32
C ALA A 359 -6.99 2.73 8.01
N ILE A 360 -7.93 3.44 7.38
CA ILE A 360 -7.65 4.19 6.14
C ILE A 360 -6.73 5.37 6.41
N ILE A 361 -6.96 6.15 7.48
CA ILE A 361 -6.05 7.23 7.89
C ILE A 361 -4.63 6.69 8.05
N MET A 362 -4.47 5.60 8.77
CA MET A 362 -3.18 4.97 9.02
C MET A 362 -2.52 4.47 7.73
N SER A 363 -3.28 3.74 6.92
CA SER A 363 -2.77 3.16 5.67
C SER A 363 -2.33 4.23 4.68
N VAL A 364 -3.13 5.28 4.46
CA VAL A 364 -2.81 6.35 3.51
C VAL A 364 -1.60 7.17 3.97
N ASN A 365 -1.52 7.53 5.26
CA ASN A 365 -0.37 8.26 5.80
C ASN A 365 0.93 7.48 5.63
N LEU A 366 0.94 6.21 6.02
CA LEU A 366 2.12 5.37 5.94
C LEU A 366 2.58 5.14 4.50
N THR A 367 1.64 4.95 3.57
CA THR A 367 1.98 4.76 2.15
C THR A 367 2.51 6.02 1.49
N VAL A 368 1.95 7.18 1.77
CA VAL A 368 2.49 8.47 1.28
C VAL A 368 3.87 8.73 1.89
N GLY A 369 4.08 8.35 3.15
CA GLY A 369 5.40 8.38 3.78
C GLY A 369 6.47 7.63 2.99
N LEU A 370 6.13 6.49 2.34
CA LEU A 370 7.06 5.73 1.51
C LEU A 370 7.63 6.50 0.31
N ALA A 371 6.92 7.51 -0.18
CA ALA A 371 7.37 8.38 -1.27
C ALA A 371 7.99 9.70 -0.77
N THR A 372 8.17 9.84 0.55
CA THR A 372 8.57 11.11 1.17
C THR A 372 10.04 11.10 1.62
N PRO A 373 10.82 12.16 1.30
CA PRO A 373 12.17 12.33 1.83
C PRO A 373 12.16 12.41 3.38
N PRO A 374 13.24 11.99 4.10
CA PRO A 374 14.58 11.72 3.59
C PRO A 374 14.81 10.29 3.12
N MET A 375 14.11 9.27 3.64
CA MET A 375 14.42 7.89 3.29
C MET A 375 13.48 7.28 2.27
N GLY A 376 12.17 7.43 2.39
CA GLY A 376 11.12 6.94 1.48
C GLY A 376 11.50 5.78 0.55
N LEU A 377 11.15 4.54 0.91
CA LEU A 377 11.56 3.34 0.16
C LEU A 377 11.26 3.42 -1.34
N VAL A 378 10.15 4.02 -1.71
CA VAL A 378 9.73 4.20 -3.11
C VAL A 378 10.68 5.13 -3.88
N LEU A 379 11.27 6.13 -3.21
CA LEU A 379 12.26 7.02 -3.83
C LEU A 379 13.55 6.28 -4.22
N PHE A 380 14.00 5.34 -3.39
CA PHE A 380 15.17 4.51 -3.70
C PHE A 380 14.90 3.56 -4.87
N VAL A 381 13.69 2.99 -4.93
CA VAL A 381 13.29 2.17 -6.08
C VAL A 381 13.20 3.02 -7.35
N ALA A 382 12.59 4.20 -7.29
CA ALA A 382 12.54 5.12 -8.41
C ALA A 382 13.94 5.56 -8.88
N SER A 383 14.85 5.80 -7.94
CA SER A 383 16.27 6.08 -8.22
C SER A 383 16.96 4.90 -8.91
N SER A 384 16.78 3.69 -8.40
CA SER A 384 17.36 2.47 -8.98
C SER A 384 16.87 2.22 -10.41
N VAL A 385 15.58 2.40 -10.66
CA VAL A 385 14.96 2.17 -11.98
C VAL A 385 15.30 3.28 -12.97
N SER A 386 15.33 4.53 -12.52
CA SER A 386 15.61 5.68 -13.39
C SER A 386 17.10 5.97 -13.59
N GLY A 387 17.97 5.54 -12.67
CA GLY A 387 19.37 5.97 -12.62
C GLY A 387 19.54 7.44 -12.18
N GLU A 388 18.48 8.12 -11.73
CA GLU A 388 18.52 9.49 -11.22
C GLU A 388 18.87 9.48 -9.73
N ARG A 389 19.53 10.53 -9.23
CA ARG A 389 19.86 10.66 -7.81
C ARG A 389 18.59 10.87 -6.98
N VAL A 390 18.53 10.23 -5.81
CA VAL A 390 17.38 10.32 -4.89
C VAL A 390 17.06 11.78 -4.54
N GLU A 391 18.08 12.62 -4.33
CA GLU A 391 17.90 14.02 -3.96
C GLU A 391 17.21 14.83 -5.06
N ASN A 392 17.47 14.51 -6.33
CA ASN A 392 16.83 15.18 -7.46
C ASN A 392 15.35 14.75 -7.59
N ILE A 393 15.08 13.47 -7.36
CA ILE A 393 13.70 12.93 -7.32
C ILE A 393 12.96 13.56 -6.15
N ALA A 394 13.60 13.64 -4.97
CA ALA A 394 13.04 14.22 -3.75
C ALA A 394 12.64 15.69 -3.92
N ARG A 395 13.42 16.49 -4.67
CA ARG A 395 13.04 17.86 -5.00
C ARG A 395 11.89 17.94 -6.00
N ALA A 396 11.84 17.02 -6.95
CA ALA A 396 10.84 17.00 -8.00
C ALA A 396 9.48 16.49 -7.53
N ILE A 397 9.44 15.64 -6.48
CA ILE A 397 8.21 15.04 -5.95
C ILE A 397 7.41 16.01 -5.06
N VAL A 398 8.02 17.07 -4.53
CA VAL A 398 7.39 18.00 -3.57
C VAL A 398 5.99 18.48 -3.99
N PRO A 399 5.73 18.92 -5.23
CA PRO A 399 4.39 19.35 -5.63
C PRO A 399 3.34 18.23 -5.50
N PHE A 400 3.72 16.99 -5.77
CA PHE A 400 2.86 15.83 -5.69
C PHE A 400 2.59 15.45 -4.23
N LEU A 401 3.62 15.47 -3.38
CA LEU A 401 3.48 15.26 -1.93
C LEU A 401 2.53 16.26 -1.28
N LEU A 402 2.56 17.53 -1.70
CA LEU A 402 1.62 18.53 -1.18
C LEU A 402 0.17 18.17 -1.48
N VAL A 403 -0.09 17.62 -2.67
CA VAL A 403 -1.43 17.12 -3.03
C VAL A 403 -1.80 15.91 -2.18
N GLU A 404 -0.89 14.97 -2.02
CA GLU A 404 -1.12 13.76 -1.21
C GLU A 404 -1.38 14.10 0.26
N ILE A 405 -0.59 15.00 0.83
CA ILE A 405 -0.80 15.52 2.19
C ILE A 405 -2.17 16.20 2.31
N PHE A 406 -2.55 17.01 1.35
CA PHE A 406 -3.85 17.65 1.31
C PHE A 406 -4.99 16.60 1.30
N VAL A 407 -4.86 15.56 0.47
CA VAL A 407 -5.83 14.46 0.41
C VAL A 407 -5.88 13.69 1.74
N ILE A 408 -4.74 13.45 2.39
CA ILE A 408 -4.68 12.83 3.73
C ILE A 408 -5.55 13.63 4.71
N PHE A 409 -5.39 14.94 4.77
CA PHE A 409 -6.19 15.78 5.66
C PHE A 409 -7.68 15.78 5.30
N LEU A 410 -8.02 15.78 4.01
CA LEU A 410 -9.42 15.63 3.60
C LEU A 410 -10.01 14.29 4.09
N ILE A 411 -9.30 13.19 3.90
CA ILE A 411 -9.73 11.87 4.38
C ILE A 411 -9.88 11.88 5.89
N THR A 412 -8.92 12.41 6.61
CA THR A 412 -8.90 12.42 8.08
C THR A 412 -10.08 13.17 8.69
N TYR A 413 -10.42 14.34 8.13
CA TYR A 413 -11.46 15.21 8.69
C TYR A 413 -12.84 15.02 8.08
N ILE A 414 -12.95 14.26 7.00
CA ILE A 414 -14.22 13.95 6.33
C ILE A 414 -14.42 12.43 6.29
N PRO A 415 -14.90 11.80 7.38
CA PRO A 415 -15.09 10.35 7.45
C PRO A 415 -15.94 9.78 6.31
N ALA A 416 -16.85 10.56 5.75
CA ALA A 416 -17.67 10.17 4.61
C ALA A 416 -16.83 9.70 3.40
N ILE A 417 -15.59 10.20 3.23
CA ILE A 417 -14.73 9.83 2.11
C ILE A 417 -14.38 8.33 2.15
N SER A 418 -14.07 7.80 3.33
CA SER A 418 -13.75 6.38 3.52
C SER A 418 -14.96 5.52 3.85
N MET A 419 -15.97 6.09 4.55
CA MET A 419 -17.07 5.32 5.13
C MET A 419 -18.30 5.20 4.25
N THR A 420 -18.46 6.02 3.21
CA THR A 420 -19.67 6.03 2.37
C THR A 420 -19.89 4.68 1.68
N ILE A 421 -18.88 4.14 1.02
CA ILE A 421 -19.04 2.85 0.31
C ILE A 421 -19.28 1.69 1.29
N PRO A 422 -18.49 1.49 2.36
CA PRO A 422 -18.75 0.44 3.34
C PRO A 422 -20.15 0.50 3.97
N ARG A 423 -20.67 1.70 4.25
CA ARG A 423 -22.02 1.90 4.81
C ARG A 423 -23.13 1.58 3.82
N ILE A 424 -23.04 2.07 2.60
CA ILE A 424 -24.05 1.79 1.55
C ILE A 424 -24.12 0.29 1.23
N THR A 425 -23.00 -0.41 1.32
CA THR A 425 -22.91 -1.85 1.06
C THR A 425 -23.21 -2.72 2.28
N GLY A 426 -23.44 -2.13 3.46
CA GLY A 426 -23.81 -2.83 4.69
C GLY A 426 -22.67 -3.57 5.39
N PHE A 427 -21.41 -3.26 5.07
CA PHE A 427 -20.23 -3.84 5.74
C PHE A 427 -19.84 -3.11 7.03
N VAL A 428 -20.36 -1.90 7.23
CA VAL A 428 -20.21 -1.09 8.45
C VAL A 428 -21.54 -0.38 8.72
N ASN A 429 -21.87 -0.23 10.01
CA ASN A 429 -23.09 0.47 10.47
C ASN A 429 -22.97 2.00 10.38
#